data_40bb5c1b8821d9b6916af7116f971498
#
_entry.id   40bb5c1b8821d9b6916af7116f971498
#
_cell.length_a   1.000
_cell.length_b   1.000
_cell.length_c   1.000
_cell.angle_alpha   90.00
_cell.angle_beta   90.00
_cell.angle_gamma   90.00
#
_symmetry.space_group_name_H-M   'P 1'
#
loop_
_entity.id
_entity.type
_entity.pdbx_description
1 polymer ?
#
loop_
_entity_poly.entity_id
_entity_poly.type
_entity_poly.pdbx_seq_one_letter_code
_entity_poly.pdbx_strand_id
1 'polypeptide(L)'
;MMQKWLRWCGVTMCWLFLAVPAAAQTRQLPQAQLKSGLAFAGADVRALQADEFGNPAQLWLARGAQRWAEPQGAVGQSCQSCHGDAQQSMRGVATRYPSIDIKSGQLLNLEDRIRQCRSQQQKGPELLRESDDLLALSLYVSRASHGMPLRVDITGPAQSHWQQGKRLFLERQGQLNLSCAQCHDQHYGRRLYTDALSQGQPNSYPVYRLEWQSVGSLERRLRSCFVGVRAEPLAWGALEARQLSLYLMWRGEGLPLEVPAVRK
;
A
#
# COMPACT_ATOMS: atom_id res chain seq x y z
N MET A 1 -32.62 -79.94 25.24
CA MET A 1 -31.32 -79.43 24.84
C MET A 1 -31.53 -78.00 24.30
N MET A 2 -31.20 -77.02 25.13
CA MET A 2 -31.48 -75.62 24.83
C MET A 2 -30.22 -74.90 24.29
N GLN A 3 -30.23 -74.42 23.06
CA GLN A 3 -29.16 -73.70 22.45
C GLN A 3 -29.37 -72.21 22.72
N LYS A 4 -28.44 -71.59 23.50
CA LYS A 4 -28.40 -70.13 23.80
C LYS A 4 -27.70 -69.40 22.67
N TRP A 5 -28.41 -68.48 22.00
CA TRP A 5 -27.86 -67.54 21.04
C TRP A 5 -27.35 -66.31 21.79
N LEU A 6 -26.01 -66.08 21.80
CA LEU A 6 -25.42 -64.82 22.23
C LEU A 6 -25.52 -63.80 21.06
N ARG A 7 -26.29 -62.75 21.29
CA ARG A 7 -26.27 -61.56 20.42
C ARG A 7 -25.15 -60.64 20.81
N TRP A 8 -24.17 -60.46 19.92
CA TRP A 8 -23.16 -59.44 20.04
C TRP A 8 -23.74 -58.12 19.52
N CYS A 9 -23.95 -57.11 20.40
CA CYS A 9 -24.18 -55.73 20.03
C CYS A 9 -22.83 -55.06 19.74
N GLY A 10 -22.52 -54.93 18.45
CA GLY A 10 -21.39 -54.12 18.01
C GLY A 10 -21.74 -52.65 18.14
N VAL A 11 -21.13 -51.94 19.09
CA VAL A 11 -21.22 -50.49 19.19
C VAL A 11 -20.21 -49.89 18.20
N THR A 12 -20.71 -49.47 17.03
CA THR A 12 -19.92 -48.72 16.05
C THR A 12 -19.80 -47.29 16.54
N MET A 13 -18.65 -46.95 17.14
CA MET A 13 -18.31 -45.62 17.59
C MET A 13 -17.92 -44.78 16.37
N CYS A 14 -18.88 -44.00 15.85
CA CYS A 14 -18.67 -43.09 14.72
C CYS A 14 -17.88 -41.88 15.22
N TRP A 15 -16.57 -41.84 14.92
CA TRP A 15 -15.72 -40.67 15.19
C TRP A 15 -16.08 -39.57 14.19
N LEU A 16 -16.92 -38.60 14.58
CA LEU A 16 -17.11 -37.34 13.85
C LEU A 16 -15.83 -36.50 13.96
N PHE A 17 -14.96 -36.61 12.97
CA PHE A 17 -13.89 -35.62 12.79
C PHE A 17 -14.53 -34.30 12.43
N LEU A 18 -14.72 -33.43 13.43
CA LEU A 18 -14.98 -32.02 13.21
C LEU A 18 -13.72 -31.42 12.56
N ALA A 19 -13.69 -31.34 11.24
CA ALA A 19 -12.72 -30.55 10.51
C ALA A 19 -12.96 -29.09 10.88
N VAL A 20 -12.23 -28.58 11.89
CA VAL A 20 -12.16 -27.16 12.18
C VAL A 20 -11.49 -26.54 10.96
N PRO A 21 -12.17 -25.65 10.19
CA PRO A 21 -11.50 -24.94 9.13
C PRO A 21 -10.34 -24.15 9.78
N ALA A 22 -9.11 -24.47 9.40
CA ALA A 22 -7.96 -23.64 9.72
C ALA A 22 -8.16 -22.29 9.00
N ALA A 23 -8.91 -21.40 9.64
CA ALA A 23 -8.89 -19.99 9.27
C ALA A 23 -7.43 -19.59 9.46
N ALA A 24 -6.72 -19.42 8.35
CA ALA A 24 -5.40 -18.83 8.36
C ALA A 24 -5.55 -17.45 9.01
N GLN A 25 -5.34 -17.39 10.33
CA GLN A 25 -5.33 -16.15 11.08
C GLN A 25 -4.15 -15.38 10.55
N THR A 26 -4.43 -14.46 9.62
CA THR A 26 -3.49 -13.40 9.29
C THR A 26 -3.20 -12.66 10.57
N ARG A 27 -2.07 -12.97 11.16
CA ARG A 27 -1.59 -12.34 12.36
C ARG A 27 -1.27 -10.89 12.02
N GLN A 28 -2.21 -9.98 12.25
CA GLN A 28 -1.90 -8.57 12.32
C GLN A 28 -0.92 -8.42 13.47
N LEU A 29 0.27 -7.89 13.18
CA LEU A 29 1.24 -7.62 14.23
C LEU A 29 0.63 -6.61 15.20
N PRO A 30 0.79 -6.79 16.52
CA PRO A 30 0.44 -5.76 17.48
C PRO A 30 1.08 -4.43 17.10
N GLN A 31 0.39 -3.32 17.29
CA GLN A 31 0.89 -1.99 16.91
C GLN A 31 2.31 -1.70 17.46
N ALA A 32 2.59 -2.14 18.68
CA ALA A 32 3.93 -2.01 19.29
C ALA A 32 5.04 -2.79 18.56
N GLN A 33 4.70 -3.74 17.69
CA GLN A 33 5.63 -4.53 16.88
C GLN A 33 5.71 -4.05 15.43
N LEU A 34 4.90 -3.08 15.03
CA LEU A 34 4.95 -2.53 13.69
C LEU A 34 6.27 -1.79 13.47
N LYS A 35 6.92 -2.09 12.35
CA LYS A 35 8.17 -1.45 11.94
C LYS A 35 8.05 -0.95 10.51
N SER A 36 8.42 0.31 10.31
CA SER A 36 8.60 0.86 8.97
C SER A 36 9.65 0.08 8.19
N GLY A 37 9.57 0.12 6.86
CA GLY A 37 10.60 -0.39 5.97
C GLY A 37 11.99 0.21 6.25
N LEU A 38 12.08 1.43 6.78
CA LEU A 38 13.33 2.09 7.15
C LEU A 38 14.09 1.33 8.25
N ALA A 39 13.39 0.67 9.17
CA ALA A 39 14.01 -0.13 10.23
C ALA A 39 14.80 -1.33 9.69
N PHE A 40 14.53 -1.76 8.46
CA PHE A 40 15.19 -2.87 7.76
C PHE A 40 16.24 -2.38 6.75
N ALA A 41 16.36 -1.07 6.55
CA ALA A 41 17.32 -0.48 5.62
C ALA A 41 18.74 -0.46 6.19
N GLY A 42 19.74 -0.42 5.32
CA GLY A 42 21.14 -0.20 5.69
C GLY A 42 21.38 1.17 6.33
N ALA A 43 22.50 1.35 7.00
CA ALA A 43 22.85 2.63 7.65
C ALA A 43 23.00 3.76 6.62
N ASP A 44 23.54 3.47 5.45
CA ASP A 44 23.69 4.35 4.30
C ASP A 44 22.34 4.90 3.81
N VAL A 45 21.35 4.05 3.63
CA VAL A 45 19.99 4.46 3.20
C VAL A 45 19.31 5.29 4.27
N ARG A 46 19.48 4.93 5.56
CA ARG A 46 18.92 5.71 6.67
C ARG A 46 19.56 7.12 6.75
N ALA A 47 20.87 7.19 6.59
CA ALA A 47 21.60 8.46 6.56
C ALA A 47 21.14 9.32 5.36
N LEU A 48 21.04 8.73 4.17
CA LEU A 48 20.59 9.42 2.97
C LEU A 48 19.16 9.95 3.10
N GLN A 49 18.25 9.19 3.70
CA GLN A 49 16.89 9.66 3.94
C GLN A 49 16.83 10.83 4.93
N ALA A 50 17.72 10.83 5.94
CA ALA A 50 17.77 11.87 6.97
C ALA A 50 18.46 13.14 6.50
N ASP A 51 19.24 13.09 5.44
CA ASP A 51 19.97 14.23 4.88
C ASP A 51 19.01 15.11 4.05
N GLU A 52 18.73 16.31 4.54
CA GLU A 52 17.83 17.26 3.85
C GLU A 52 18.37 17.72 2.49
N PHE A 53 19.69 17.75 2.30
CA PHE A 53 20.31 18.20 1.04
C PHE A 53 20.64 17.02 0.12
N GLY A 54 21.12 15.91 0.67
CA GLY A 54 21.54 14.74 -0.09
C GLY A 54 20.38 13.82 -0.48
N ASN A 55 19.20 13.94 0.14
CA ASN A 55 18.06 13.10 -0.17
C ASN A 55 17.53 13.40 -1.59
N PRO A 56 17.66 12.48 -2.56
CA PRO A 56 17.30 12.75 -3.95
C PRO A 56 15.80 13.00 -4.16
N ALA A 57 14.93 12.60 -3.22
CA ALA A 57 13.50 12.90 -3.27
C ALA A 57 13.20 14.41 -3.11
N GLN A 58 14.13 15.21 -2.64
CA GLN A 58 13.97 16.67 -2.54
C GLN A 58 13.78 17.34 -3.92
N LEU A 59 14.46 16.84 -4.96
CA LEU A 59 14.27 17.32 -6.33
C LEU A 59 12.83 17.12 -6.80
N TRP A 60 12.22 16.02 -6.40
CA TRP A 60 10.82 15.71 -6.69
C TRP A 60 9.86 16.58 -5.89
N LEU A 61 10.20 16.92 -4.65
CA LEU A 61 9.41 17.88 -3.86
C LEU A 61 9.43 19.27 -4.49
N ALA A 62 10.59 19.74 -4.93
CA ALA A 62 10.72 21.03 -5.62
C ALA A 62 9.88 21.06 -6.92
N ARG A 63 9.94 19.99 -7.73
CA ARG A 63 9.10 19.84 -8.92
C ARG A 63 7.62 19.82 -8.54
N GLY A 64 7.24 19.11 -7.48
CA GLY A 64 5.86 19.06 -6.99
C GLY A 64 5.34 20.42 -6.54
N ALA A 65 6.15 21.20 -5.84
CA ALA A 65 5.83 22.58 -5.46
C ALA A 65 5.58 23.48 -6.70
N GLN A 66 6.46 23.37 -7.70
CA GLN A 66 6.28 24.09 -8.96
C GLN A 66 4.95 23.71 -9.63
N ARG A 67 4.68 22.39 -9.78
CA ARG A 67 3.43 21.90 -10.40
C ARG A 67 2.18 22.25 -9.59
N TRP A 68 2.29 22.37 -8.27
CA TRP A 68 1.20 22.81 -7.41
C TRP A 68 0.79 24.26 -7.68
N ALA A 69 1.76 25.14 -7.89
CA ALA A 69 1.55 26.58 -8.13
C ALA A 69 1.21 26.90 -9.59
N GLU A 70 1.58 26.05 -10.54
CA GLU A 70 1.45 26.31 -11.98
C GLU A 70 0.00 26.20 -12.47
N PRO A 71 -0.58 27.27 -13.05
CA PRO A 71 -1.88 27.20 -13.70
C PRO A 71 -1.89 26.19 -14.84
N GLN A 72 -2.93 25.41 -14.94
CA GLN A 72 -3.02 24.32 -15.90
C GLN A 72 -4.45 24.13 -16.44
N GLY A 73 -4.54 23.50 -17.62
CA GLY A 73 -5.80 23.16 -18.25
C GLY A 73 -6.55 24.38 -18.81
N ALA A 74 -7.73 24.14 -19.39
CA ALA A 74 -8.50 25.16 -20.09
C ALA A 74 -9.05 26.28 -19.18
N VAL A 75 -9.17 25.99 -17.87
CA VAL A 75 -9.67 27.00 -16.91
C VAL A 75 -8.57 27.83 -16.26
N GLY A 76 -7.29 27.55 -16.58
CA GLY A 76 -6.14 28.30 -16.04
C GLY A 76 -6.00 28.27 -14.52
N GLN A 77 -6.52 27.23 -13.86
CA GLN A 77 -6.46 27.07 -12.41
C GLN A 77 -5.25 26.22 -12.00
N SER A 78 -4.54 26.63 -10.94
CA SER A 78 -3.53 25.81 -10.29
C SER A 78 -4.15 25.00 -9.14
N CYS A 79 -3.41 24.02 -8.60
CA CYS A 79 -3.82 23.39 -7.35
C CYS A 79 -3.87 24.42 -6.22
N GLN A 80 -2.88 25.33 -6.19
CA GLN A 80 -2.77 26.40 -5.19
C GLN A 80 -3.93 27.39 -5.24
N SER A 81 -4.45 27.74 -6.43
CA SER A 81 -5.57 28.69 -6.53
C SER A 81 -6.86 28.18 -5.89
N CYS A 82 -7.05 26.85 -5.82
CA CYS A 82 -8.21 26.23 -5.17
C CYS A 82 -7.93 25.78 -3.72
N HIS A 83 -6.73 25.29 -3.47
CA HIS A 83 -6.38 24.66 -2.17
C HIS A 83 -5.47 25.52 -1.27
N GLY A 84 -4.92 26.64 -1.79
CA GLY A 84 -3.97 27.48 -1.05
C GLY A 84 -2.64 26.79 -0.77
N ASP A 85 -2.06 27.03 0.39
CA ASP A 85 -0.82 26.40 0.83
C ASP A 85 -1.03 24.92 1.11
N ALA A 86 -0.28 24.06 0.39
CA ALA A 86 -0.36 22.62 0.53
C ALA A 86 0.02 22.12 1.92
N GLN A 87 0.96 22.79 2.59
CA GLN A 87 1.41 22.35 3.93
C GLN A 87 0.31 22.53 4.99
N GLN A 88 -0.66 23.38 4.73
CA GLN A 88 -1.83 23.59 5.58
C GLN A 88 -3.01 22.74 5.11
N SER A 89 -3.42 22.90 3.85
CA SER A 89 -4.66 22.33 3.31
C SER A 89 -4.60 20.82 3.06
N MET A 90 -3.39 20.28 2.80
CA MET A 90 -3.20 18.86 2.53
C MET A 90 -2.74 18.06 3.76
N ARG A 91 -2.68 18.70 4.92
CA ARG A 91 -2.30 18.03 6.17
C ARG A 91 -3.24 16.86 6.48
N GLY A 92 -2.66 15.66 6.67
CA GLY A 92 -3.39 14.43 6.94
C GLY A 92 -4.12 13.83 5.73
N VAL A 93 -4.02 14.44 4.53
CA VAL A 93 -4.70 13.92 3.33
C VAL A 93 -4.09 12.58 2.91
N ALA A 94 -2.77 12.48 2.77
CA ALA A 94 -2.12 11.27 2.28
C ALA A 94 -2.29 10.06 3.22
N THR A 95 -2.46 10.29 4.52
CA THR A 95 -2.62 9.18 5.49
C THR A 95 -3.95 8.47 5.40
N ARG A 96 -4.94 9.03 4.68
CA ARG A 96 -6.32 8.51 4.55
C ARG A 96 -6.59 7.80 3.23
N TYR A 97 -5.64 7.78 2.30
CA TYR A 97 -5.79 7.09 1.02
C TYR A 97 -5.18 5.67 1.06
N PRO A 98 -5.77 4.70 0.36
CA PRO A 98 -6.97 4.79 -0.50
C PRO A 98 -8.25 5.06 0.27
N SER A 99 -9.20 5.75 -0.37
CA SER A 99 -10.50 6.08 0.22
C SER A 99 -11.63 6.00 -0.83
N ILE A 100 -12.86 5.81 -0.36
CA ILE A 100 -14.03 5.87 -1.25
C ILE A 100 -14.32 7.32 -1.63
N ASP A 101 -14.40 7.58 -2.92
CA ASP A 101 -14.90 8.84 -3.43
C ASP A 101 -16.42 8.91 -3.30
N ILE A 102 -16.92 9.85 -2.50
CA ILE A 102 -18.34 9.98 -2.19
C ILE A 102 -19.19 10.19 -3.44
N LYS A 103 -18.65 10.88 -4.46
CA LYS A 103 -19.40 11.21 -5.68
C LYS A 103 -19.55 10.03 -6.63
N SER A 104 -18.47 9.27 -6.81
CA SER A 104 -18.45 8.14 -7.76
C SER A 104 -18.64 6.78 -7.11
N GLY A 105 -18.52 6.67 -5.79
CA GLY A 105 -18.50 5.40 -5.08
C GLY A 105 -17.23 4.56 -5.31
N GLN A 106 -16.25 5.07 -6.04
CA GLN A 106 -15.04 4.35 -6.39
C GLN A 106 -13.97 4.43 -5.29
N LEU A 107 -13.24 3.34 -5.11
CA LEU A 107 -12.03 3.37 -4.30
C LEU A 107 -10.92 4.05 -5.11
N LEU A 108 -10.37 5.13 -4.59
CA LEU A 108 -9.28 5.90 -5.19
C LEU A 108 -8.05 5.90 -4.31
N ASN A 109 -6.85 5.81 -4.91
CA ASN A 109 -5.61 6.21 -4.24
C ASN A 109 -5.38 7.73 -4.38
N LEU A 110 -4.31 8.26 -3.81
CA LEU A 110 -4.02 9.70 -3.87
C LEU A 110 -3.72 10.15 -5.31
N GLU A 111 -2.99 9.36 -6.06
CA GLU A 111 -2.67 9.61 -7.47
C GLU A 111 -3.93 9.68 -8.33
N ASP A 112 -4.90 8.78 -8.12
CA ASP A 112 -6.19 8.81 -8.81
C ASP A 112 -6.96 10.11 -8.50
N ARG A 113 -6.95 10.53 -7.23
CA ARG A 113 -7.59 11.80 -6.83
C ARG A 113 -6.94 13.01 -7.51
N ILE A 114 -5.60 13.05 -7.58
CA ILE A 114 -4.87 14.12 -8.27
C ILE A 114 -5.23 14.14 -9.77
N ARG A 115 -5.24 12.97 -10.43
CA ARG A 115 -5.62 12.81 -11.84
C ARG A 115 -7.06 13.25 -12.09
N GLN A 116 -7.98 12.85 -11.23
CA GLN A 116 -9.40 13.26 -11.30
C GLN A 116 -9.56 14.78 -11.14
N CYS A 117 -8.84 15.39 -10.19
CA CYS A 117 -8.86 16.83 -10.01
C CYS A 117 -8.33 17.56 -11.26
N ARG A 118 -7.24 17.07 -11.84
CA ARG A 118 -6.63 17.59 -13.07
C ARG A 118 -7.59 17.58 -14.25
N SER A 119 -8.26 16.46 -14.50
CA SER A 119 -9.17 16.34 -15.65
C SER A 119 -10.52 17.02 -15.41
N GLN A 120 -11.10 16.89 -14.22
CA GLN A 120 -12.46 17.34 -13.94
C GLN A 120 -12.54 18.82 -13.51
N GLN A 121 -11.60 19.31 -12.70
CA GLN A 121 -11.64 20.67 -12.16
C GLN A 121 -10.79 21.63 -12.99
N GLN A 122 -9.56 21.26 -13.31
CA GLN A 122 -8.68 22.10 -14.12
C GLN A 122 -8.97 22.01 -15.63
N LYS A 123 -9.77 21.01 -16.07
CA LYS A 123 -10.03 20.74 -17.50
C LYS A 123 -8.73 20.60 -18.31
N GLY A 124 -7.71 20.03 -17.67
CA GLY A 124 -6.41 19.76 -18.27
C GLY A 124 -6.29 18.33 -18.78
N PRO A 125 -5.22 18.03 -19.55
CA PRO A 125 -4.91 16.67 -19.94
C PRO A 125 -4.66 15.80 -18.71
N GLU A 126 -5.10 14.57 -18.77
CA GLU A 126 -4.91 13.63 -17.68
C GLU A 126 -3.42 13.34 -17.49
N LEU A 127 -2.95 13.36 -16.24
CA LEU A 127 -1.59 12.98 -15.92
C LEU A 127 -1.46 11.46 -16.10
N LEU A 128 -0.43 11.05 -16.84
CA LEU A 128 -0.16 9.61 -17.02
C LEU A 128 0.28 8.98 -15.69
N ARG A 129 -0.13 7.74 -15.46
CA ARG A 129 0.34 6.98 -14.29
C ARG A 129 1.86 6.85 -14.33
N GLU A 130 2.49 6.94 -13.18
CA GLU A 130 3.96 6.95 -13.02
C GLU A 130 4.69 8.07 -13.78
N SER A 131 3.98 9.07 -14.32
CA SER A 131 4.67 10.25 -14.85
C SER A 131 5.33 11.04 -13.72
N ASP A 132 6.44 11.66 -14.03
CA ASP A 132 7.20 12.49 -13.09
C ASP A 132 6.33 13.57 -12.44
N ASP A 133 5.45 14.21 -13.20
CA ASP A 133 4.58 15.26 -12.67
C ASP A 133 3.54 14.73 -11.68
N LEU A 134 2.95 13.56 -11.97
CA LEU A 134 2.01 12.93 -11.04
C LEU A 134 2.69 12.51 -9.75
N LEU A 135 3.86 11.88 -9.86
CA LEU A 135 4.63 11.40 -8.69
C LEU A 135 5.16 12.58 -7.87
N ALA A 136 5.62 13.65 -8.52
CA ALA A 136 6.07 14.86 -7.84
C ALA A 136 4.93 15.56 -7.08
N LEU A 137 3.75 15.70 -7.69
CA LEU A 137 2.57 16.23 -7.03
C LEU A 137 2.12 15.34 -5.87
N SER A 138 2.08 14.02 -6.07
CA SER A 138 1.72 13.06 -5.02
C SER A 138 2.70 13.14 -3.83
N LEU A 139 4.01 13.23 -4.10
CA LEU A 139 5.04 13.40 -3.09
C LEU A 139 4.87 14.73 -2.33
N TYR A 140 4.63 15.83 -3.04
CA TYR A 140 4.46 17.16 -2.47
C TYR A 140 3.21 17.24 -1.56
N VAL A 141 2.09 16.71 -2.01
CA VAL A 141 0.86 16.59 -1.19
C VAL A 141 1.11 15.70 0.03
N SER A 142 1.81 14.59 -0.15
CA SER A 142 2.10 13.66 0.94
C SER A 142 3.04 14.26 1.99
N ARG A 143 3.95 15.17 1.59
CA ARG A 143 4.87 15.87 2.50
C ARG A 143 4.13 16.64 3.60
N ALA A 144 2.96 17.20 3.30
CA ALA A 144 2.11 17.89 4.29
C ALA A 144 1.62 16.96 5.42
N SER A 145 1.69 15.67 5.23
CA SER A 145 1.29 14.65 6.21
C SER A 145 2.51 13.94 6.85
N HIS A 146 3.73 14.45 6.64
CA HIS A 146 4.94 13.85 7.22
C HIS A 146 4.81 13.70 8.75
N GLY A 147 5.20 12.55 9.27
CA GLY A 147 5.14 12.23 10.71
C GLY A 147 3.74 11.91 11.24
N MET A 148 2.69 12.14 10.44
CA MET A 148 1.32 11.81 10.86
C MET A 148 1.04 10.31 10.72
N PRO A 149 0.25 9.72 11.64
CA PRO A 149 -0.06 8.30 11.61
C PRO A 149 -0.94 7.95 10.40
N LEU A 150 -0.66 6.81 9.77
CA LEU A 150 -1.55 6.23 8.78
C LEU A 150 -2.91 5.92 9.43
N ARG A 151 -3.99 6.27 8.74
CA ARG A 151 -5.35 6.05 9.22
C ARG A 151 -6.33 6.00 8.05
N VAL A 152 -6.53 4.83 7.48
CA VAL A 152 -7.52 4.61 6.42
C VAL A 152 -8.85 4.13 6.99
N ASP A 153 -9.94 4.50 6.34
CA ASP A 153 -11.27 4.00 6.69
C ASP A 153 -11.55 2.70 5.92
N ILE A 154 -11.86 1.63 6.66
CA ILE A 154 -12.22 0.32 6.11
C ILE A 154 -13.69 -0.04 6.38
N THR A 155 -14.48 0.92 6.84
CA THR A 155 -15.90 0.71 7.17
C THR A 155 -16.82 0.99 5.97
N GLY A 156 -18.09 0.64 6.09
CA GLY A 156 -19.09 0.88 5.05
C GLY A 156 -18.66 0.31 3.69
N PRO A 157 -18.74 1.11 2.60
CA PRO A 157 -18.38 0.64 1.26
C PRO A 157 -16.91 0.18 1.10
N ALA A 158 -16.00 0.68 1.94
CA ALA A 158 -14.59 0.30 1.89
C ALA A 158 -14.33 -1.12 2.40
N GLN A 159 -15.23 -1.68 3.20
CA GLN A 159 -15.05 -2.98 3.84
C GLN A 159 -14.86 -4.12 2.82
N SER A 160 -15.66 -4.15 1.78
CA SER A 160 -15.55 -5.17 0.72
C SER A 160 -14.20 -5.08 -0.01
N HIS A 161 -13.74 -3.87 -0.28
CA HIS A 161 -12.43 -3.63 -0.90
C HIS A 161 -11.29 -4.05 0.01
N TRP A 162 -11.36 -3.75 1.30
CA TRP A 162 -10.39 -4.20 2.28
C TRP A 162 -10.32 -5.74 2.35
N GLN A 163 -11.46 -6.43 2.35
CA GLN A 163 -11.51 -7.90 2.34
C GLN A 163 -10.85 -8.49 1.08
N GLN A 164 -11.09 -7.89 -0.09
CA GLN A 164 -10.44 -8.31 -1.33
C GLN A 164 -8.92 -8.07 -1.27
N GLY A 165 -8.48 -6.91 -0.76
CA GLY A 165 -7.06 -6.62 -0.56
C GLY A 165 -6.38 -7.61 0.40
N LYS A 166 -7.08 -7.99 1.48
CA LYS A 166 -6.64 -9.04 2.40
C LYS A 166 -6.47 -10.39 1.70
N ARG A 167 -7.45 -10.77 0.87
CA ARG A 167 -7.38 -12.01 0.09
C ARG A 167 -6.17 -12.02 -0.82
N LEU A 168 -5.96 -10.94 -1.60
CA LEU A 168 -4.81 -10.80 -2.50
C LEU A 168 -3.47 -10.90 -1.75
N PHE A 169 -3.38 -10.33 -0.56
CA PHE A 169 -2.17 -10.40 0.27
C PHE A 169 -1.83 -11.82 0.71
N LEU A 170 -2.85 -12.66 0.90
CA LEU A 170 -2.73 -14.04 1.38
C LEU A 170 -2.61 -15.06 0.25
N GLU A 171 -3.17 -14.75 -0.90
CA GLU A 171 -3.22 -15.63 -2.05
C GLU A 171 -1.82 -15.86 -2.62
N ARG A 172 -1.51 -17.11 -2.91
CA ARG A 172 -0.25 -17.49 -3.56
C ARG A 172 -0.31 -17.15 -5.04
N GLN A 173 0.74 -16.51 -5.52
CA GLN A 173 0.83 -15.96 -6.87
C GLN A 173 2.04 -16.52 -7.62
N GLY A 174 1.92 -16.52 -8.95
CA GLY A 174 3.00 -16.78 -9.88
C GLY A 174 3.59 -18.19 -9.83
N GLN A 175 4.61 -18.38 -10.65
CA GLN A 175 5.29 -19.69 -10.76
C GLN A 175 6.02 -20.10 -9.47
N LEU A 176 6.44 -19.13 -8.65
CA LEU A 176 7.06 -19.41 -7.36
C LEU A 176 6.05 -19.76 -6.28
N ASN A 177 4.74 -19.65 -6.56
CA ASN A 177 3.66 -19.99 -5.64
C ASN A 177 3.82 -19.34 -4.25
N LEU A 178 4.14 -18.04 -4.22
CA LEU A 178 4.39 -17.27 -3.01
C LEU A 178 3.30 -16.20 -2.80
N SER A 179 2.93 -15.98 -1.55
CA SER A 179 2.06 -14.88 -1.14
C SER A 179 2.86 -13.75 -0.51
N CYS A 180 2.27 -12.54 -0.46
CA CYS A 180 2.86 -11.41 0.24
C CYS A 180 3.11 -11.74 1.73
N ALA A 181 2.16 -12.44 2.37
CA ALA A 181 2.25 -12.83 3.77
C ALA A 181 3.45 -13.74 4.07
N GLN A 182 3.86 -14.62 3.14
CA GLN A 182 5.01 -15.49 3.38
C GLN A 182 6.30 -14.68 3.55
N CYS A 183 6.49 -13.62 2.77
CA CYS A 183 7.66 -12.75 2.92
C CYS A 183 7.49 -11.75 4.07
N HIS A 184 6.33 -11.07 4.15
CA HIS A 184 6.14 -9.90 5.00
C HIS A 184 5.58 -10.18 6.39
N ASP A 185 4.96 -11.35 6.62
CA ASP A 185 4.50 -11.79 7.96
C ASP A 185 5.38 -12.91 8.54
N GLN A 186 5.80 -13.87 7.69
CA GLN A 186 6.50 -15.06 8.18
C GLN A 186 8.02 -14.92 8.17
N HIS A 187 8.56 -14.13 7.22
CA HIS A 187 10.00 -14.05 6.97
C HIS A 187 10.59 -12.65 7.04
N TYR A 188 9.85 -11.65 7.56
CA TYR A 188 10.45 -10.32 7.73
C TYR A 188 11.68 -10.40 8.65
N GLY A 189 12.66 -9.53 8.40
CA GLY A 189 13.97 -9.55 9.07
C GLY A 189 14.97 -10.52 8.45
N ARG A 190 14.53 -11.49 7.63
CA ARG A 190 15.43 -12.34 6.85
C ARG A 190 15.93 -11.62 5.60
N ARG A 191 16.96 -12.14 4.99
CA ARG A 191 17.51 -11.60 3.74
C ARG A 191 17.02 -12.40 2.55
N LEU A 192 16.68 -11.65 1.49
CA LEU A 192 16.48 -12.18 0.16
C LEU A 192 17.54 -11.53 -0.74
N TYR A 193 18.54 -12.30 -1.14
CA TYR A 193 19.76 -11.77 -1.75
C TYR A 193 20.44 -10.75 -0.84
N THR A 194 20.58 -9.50 -1.30
CA THR A 194 21.22 -8.41 -0.56
C THR A 194 20.26 -7.63 0.33
N ASP A 195 18.95 -7.81 0.18
CA ASP A 195 17.93 -6.98 0.84
C ASP A 195 17.29 -7.68 2.04
N ALA A 196 17.06 -6.92 3.10
CA ALA A 196 16.27 -7.40 4.21
C ALA A 196 14.77 -7.32 3.86
N LEU A 197 14.06 -8.42 4.08
CA LEU A 197 12.60 -8.44 3.97
C LEU A 197 12.00 -7.59 5.10
N SER A 198 11.24 -6.56 4.73
CA SER A 198 10.51 -5.73 5.69
C SER A 198 9.15 -6.34 6.00
N GLN A 199 8.40 -5.74 6.92
CA GLN A 199 7.00 -6.09 7.17
C GLN A 199 6.04 -5.64 6.06
N GLY A 200 6.54 -5.04 4.96
CA GLY A 200 5.72 -4.59 3.84
C GLY A 200 4.84 -3.40 4.13
N GLN A 201 5.20 -2.57 5.12
CA GLN A 201 4.42 -1.39 5.48
C GLN A 201 4.61 -0.27 4.43
N PRO A 202 3.52 0.37 3.97
CA PRO A 202 3.57 1.32 2.85
C PRO A 202 3.77 2.78 3.27
N ASN A 203 4.11 3.04 4.52
CA ASN A 203 4.19 4.38 5.11
C ASN A 203 5.29 5.29 4.54
N SER A 204 6.01 4.85 3.51
CA SER A 204 7.04 5.63 2.81
C SER A 204 6.65 6.06 1.40
N TYR A 205 5.44 5.67 0.91
CA TYR A 205 5.07 5.95 -0.48
C TYR A 205 4.32 7.27 -0.64
N PRO A 206 4.57 7.98 -1.79
CA PRO A 206 5.54 7.65 -2.85
C PRO A 206 6.97 7.75 -2.35
N VAL A 207 7.87 6.92 -2.89
CA VAL A 207 9.23 6.73 -2.36
C VAL A 207 10.27 6.83 -3.47
N TYR A 208 11.41 7.48 -3.20
CA TYR A 208 12.58 7.39 -4.07
C TYR A 208 13.28 6.05 -3.84
N ARG A 209 13.46 5.28 -4.91
CA ARG A 209 14.21 4.03 -4.83
C ARG A 209 15.52 4.12 -5.60
N LEU A 210 16.61 3.72 -4.94
CA LEU A 210 17.95 3.73 -5.53
C LEU A 210 18.02 2.83 -6.78
N GLU A 211 17.34 1.68 -6.75
CA GLU A 211 17.26 0.78 -7.92
C GLU A 211 16.51 1.39 -9.11
N TRP A 212 15.58 2.32 -8.87
CA TRP A 212 14.81 2.98 -9.92
C TRP A 212 15.40 4.32 -10.36
N GLN A 213 16.31 4.87 -9.54
CA GLN A 213 16.82 6.24 -9.70
C GLN A 213 15.69 7.28 -9.87
N SER A 214 14.54 7.01 -9.27
CA SER A 214 13.35 7.87 -9.37
C SER A 214 12.40 7.63 -8.20
N VAL A 215 11.49 8.58 -8.00
CA VAL A 215 10.31 8.35 -7.16
C VAL A 215 9.37 7.39 -7.87
N GLY A 216 8.71 6.54 -7.13
CA GLY A 216 7.67 5.64 -7.65
C GLY A 216 6.53 5.46 -6.66
N SER A 217 5.35 5.10 -7.19
CA SER A 217 4.17 4.83 -6.41
C SER A 217 4.23 3.47 -5.68
N LEU A 218 3.31 3.28 -4.73
CA LEU A 218 3.07 1.97 -4.14
C LEU A 218 2.65 0.94 -5.21
N GLU A 219 1.86 1.36 -6.20
CA GLU A 219 1.43 0.49 -7.30
C GLU A 219 2.62 -0.05 -8.09
N ARG A 220 3.61 0.80 -8.42
CA ARG A 220 4.86 0.36 -9.07
C ARG A 220 5.58 -0.70 -8.22
N ARG A 221 5.63 -0.52 -6.91
CA ARG A 221 6.26 -1.51 -6.01
C ARG A 221 5.50 -2.83 -5.99
N LEU A 222 4.18 -2.79 -5.92
CA LEU A 222 3.35 -4.00 -5.97
C LEU A 222 3.60 -4.79 -7.25
N ARG A 223 3.61 -4.10 -8.40
CA ARG A 223 3.93 -4.72 -9.71
C ARG A 223 5.31 -5.38 -9.70
N SER A 224 6.33 -4.73 -9.13
CA SER A 224 7.67 -5.33 -8.99
C SER A 224 7.65 -6.59 -8.13
N CYS A 225 6.82 -6.65 -7.07
CA CYS A 225 6.68 -7.86 -6.26
C CYS A 225 6.00 -9.01 -7.04
N PHE A 226 4.97 -8.71 -7.86
CA PHE A 226 4.35 -9.72 -8.73
C PHE A 226 5.36 -10.30 -9.72
N VAL A 227 6.14 -9.45 -10.39
CA VAL A 227 7.23 -9.89 -11.27
C VAL A 227 8.26 -10.74 -10.51
N GLY A 228 8.62 -10.34 -9.28
CA GLY A 228 9.57 -11.06 -8.43
C GLY A 228 9.12 -12.48 -8.07
N VAL A 229 7.82 -12.74 -7.97
CA VAL A 229 7.26 -14.09 -7.75
C VAL A 229 6.87 -14.79 -9.06
N ARG A 230 7.26 -14.21 -10.20
CA ARG A 230 6.95 -14.68 -11.56
C ARG A 230 5.44 -14.80 -11.80
N ALA A 231 4.68 -13.83 -11.29
CA ALA A 231 3.27 -13.64 -11.58
C ALA A 231 3.09 -12.52 -12.63
N GLU A 232 1.97 -12.57 -13.34
CA GLU A 232 1.54 -11.45 -14.18
C GLU A 232 1.27 -10.23 -13.30
N PRO A 233 1.93 -9.10 -13.53
CA PRO A 233 1.70 -7.90 -12.73
C PRO A 233 0.31 -7.31 -13.02
N LEU A 234 -0.36 -6.84 -11.99
CA LEU A 234 -1.64 -6.16 -12.12
C LEU A 234 -1.55 -5.02 -13.15
N ALA A 235 -2.60 -4.82 -13.94
CA ALA A 235 -2.66 -3.69 -14.87
C ALA A 235 -2.56 -2.35 -14.11
N TRP A 236 -1.98 -1.34 -14.73
CA TRP A 236 -1.91 -0.01 -14.14
C TRP A 236 -3.31 0.54 -13.86
N GLY A 237 -3.55 0.99 -12.63
CA GLY A 237 -4.83 1.50 -12.19
C GLY A 237 -5.89 0.42 -11.97
N ALA A 238 -5.50 -0.85 -11.87
CA ALA A 238 -6.41 -1.94 -11.54
C ALA A 238 -7.07 -1.72 -10.17
N LEU A 239 -8.31 -2.12 -10.03
CA LEU A 239 -9.03 -2.06 -8.76
C LEU A 239 -8.32 -2.91 -7.70
N GLU A 240 -7.80 -4.05 -8.08
CA GLU A 240 -7.06 -4.98 -7.23
C GLU A 240 -5.82 -4.32 -6.60
N ALA A 241 -5.11 -3.48 -7.35
CA ALA A 241 -3.96 -2.74 -6.83
C ALA A 241 -4.38 -1.75 -5.73
N ARG A 242 -5.52 -1.06 -5.91
CA ARG A 242 -6.08 -0.15 -4.90
C ARG A 242 -6.61 -0.89 -3.67
N GLN A 243 -7.25 -2.03 -3.88
CA GLN A 243 -7.73 -2.90 -2.80
C GLN A 243 -6.57 -3.43 -1.96
N LEU A 244 -5.51 -3.92 -2.61
CA LEU A 244 -4.30 -4.36 -1.92
C LEU A 244 -3.62 -3.19 -1.20
N SER A 245 -3.56 -2.00 -1.81
CA SER A 245 -3.03 -0.79 -1.16
C SER A 245 -3.84 -0.39 0.08
N LEU A 246 -5.18 -0.46 0.02
CA LEU A 246 -6.04 -0.19 1.17
C LEU A 246 -5.74 -1.15 2.33
N TYR A 247 -5.63 -2.44 2.03
CA TYR A 247 -5.28 -3.44 3.04
C TYR A 247 -3.89 -3.20 3.65
N LEU A 248 -2.90 -2.85 2.83
CA LEU A 248 -1.53 -2.56 3.30
C LEU A 248 -1.48 -1.29 4.16
N MET A 249 -2.18 -0.22 3.78
CA MET A 249 -2.27 1.01 4.58
C MET A 249 -2.93 0.75 5.93
N TRP A 250 -3.99 -0.06 5.97
CA TRP A 250 -4.61 -0.51 7.21
C TRP A 250 -3.65 -1.36 8.06
N ARG A 251 -2.86 -2.27 7.46
CA ARG A 251 -1.84 -3.03 8.19
C ARG A 251 -0.77 -2.15 8.84
N GLY A 252 -0.48 -1.01 8.23
CA GLY A 252 0.47 -0.03 8.74
C GLY A 252 -0.16 1.05 9.63
N GLU A 253 -1.43 0.90 10.01
CA GLU A 253 -2.15 1.91 10.79
C GLU A 253 -1.37 2.30 12.06
N GLY A 254 -1.25 3.61 12.30
CA GLY A 254 -0.49 4.17 13.40
C GLY A 254 0.99 4.42 13.11
N LEU A 255 1.58 3.83 12.05
CA LEU A 255 2.94 4.18 11.64
C LEU A 255 2.97 5.61 11.07
N PRO A 256 4.00 6.41 11.39
CA PRO A 256 4.16 7.74 10.82
C PRO A 256 4.45 7.65 9.32
N LEU A 257 3.86 8.55 8.53
CA LEU A 257 4.22 8.75 7.13
C LEU A 257 5.63 9.34 7.03
N GLU A 258 6.51 8.71 6.24
CA GLU A 258 7.95 9.04 6.21
C GLU A 258 8.38 9.89 5.00
N VAL A 259 7.45 10.42 4.23
CA VAL A 259 7.77 11.19 3.00
C VAL A 259 8.47 12.52 3.33
N PRO A 260 9.60 12.88 2.66
CA PRO A 260 10.26 12.22 1.53
C PRO A 260 11.13 11.05 1.97
N ALA A 261 10.87 9.87 1.46
CA ALA A 261 11.54 8.65 1.85
C ALA A 261 12.49 8.13 0.76
N VAL A 262 13.54 7.44 1.21
CA VAL A 262 14.49 6.74 0.34
C VAL A 262 14.54 5.26 0.71
N ARG A 263 14.56 4.40 -0.29
CA ARG A 263 14.75 2.94 -0.16
C ARG A 263 15.74 2.45 -1.22
N LYS A 264 16.30 1.25 -0.98
CA LYS A 264 17.14 0.57 -1.96
C LYS A 264 16.34 0.12 -3.17
#